data_391b7a72d09fd7a8087256d859699176
#
_entry.id   391b7a72d09fd7a8087256d859699176
#
_cell.length_a   1.000
_cell.length_b   1.000
_cell.length_c   1.000
_cell.angle_alpha   90.00
_cell.angle_beta   90.00
_cell.angle_gamma   90.00
#
_symmetry.space_group_name_H-M   'P 1'
#
loop_
_entity.id
_entity.type
_entity.pdbx_description
1 polymer ?
#
loop_
_entity_poly.entity_id
_entity_poly.type
_entity_poly.pdbx_seq_one_letter_code
_entity_poly.pdbx_strand_id
1 'polypeptide(L)'
;WDADVAELLNAFSFLPRWRIDDVMISFAVEGGSVGPHIDQYDVFLVQAMGVRQWQIETETRLEPAFRPDTDLKLLQEFDPNQAWDLRPGDVLYLPPGFAHHGTARDHCMTFSVGMRAPSSAEMLVDFAEDLAQKLPEYVRYADPDLQPAEDPYEIDSAAFHRVQDALAFYQMASESDRNRWFGQFITRYRASGDIQAGPHHPAWVEALHALADGQTLYRHPFARLAWSRDGQKALLHVSGESYPMDASDASAICRQKQMVS
;
A
#
# COMPACT_ATOMS: atom_id res chain seq x y z
N TRP A 1 13.67 9.42 -11.23
CA TRP A 1 12.38 9.98 -10.92
C TRP A 1 12.35 11.46 -11.24
N ASP A 2 11.24 11.89 -11.80
CA ASP A 2 11.02 13.22 -12.28
C ASP A 2 10.60 14.14 -11.13
N ALA A 3 11.29 15.29 -10.98
CA ALA A 3 11.01 16.22 -9.89
C ALA A 3 9.67 16.93 -10.07
N ASP A 4 9.28 17.22 -11.33
CA ASP A 4 8.05 17.92 -11.65
C ASP A 4 6.83 17.02 -11.37
N VAL A 5 6.93 15.72 -11.67
CA VAL A 5 5.91 14.73 -11.31
C VAL A 5 5.80 14.60 -9.79
N ALA A 6 6.92 14.63 -9.07
CA ALA A 6 6.91 14.57 -7.60
C ALA A 6 6.28 15.84 -7.00
N GLU A 7 6.38 16.99 -7.67
CA GLU A 7 5.76 18.23 -7.23
C GLU A 7 4.23 18.20 -7.35
N LEU A 8 3.68 17.50 -8.32
CA LEU A 8 2.23 17.26 -8.44
C LEU A 8 1.62 16.77 -7.12
N LEU A 9 2.35 15.92 -6.38
CA LEU A 9 1.88 15.37 -5.11
C LEU A 9 1.73 16.42 -4.00
N ASN A 10 2.26 17.62 -4.16
CA ASN A 10 2.03 18.72 -3.21
C ASN A 10 0.56 19.20 -3.26
N ALA A 11 -0.08 19.13 -4.44
CA ALA A 11 -1.50 19.43 -4.60
C ALA A 11 -2.39 18.43 -3.82
N PHE A 12 -1.88 17.24 -3.51
CA PHE A 12 -2.57 16.20 -2.74
C PHE A 12 -2.15 16.16 -1.26
N SER A 13 -1.61 17.26 -0.73
CA SER A 13 -1.17 17.37 0.68
C SER A 13 -2.30 17.25 1.71
N PHE A 14 -3.55 17.34 1.29
CA PHE A 14 -4.74 17.06 2.10
C PHE A 14 -4.96 15.56 2.38
N LEU A 15 -4.29 14.67 1.62
CA LEU A 15 -4.32 13.24 1.84
C LEU A 15 -3.15 12.78 2.73
N PRO A 16 -3.34 11.77 3.58
CA PRO A 16 -2.24 11.17 4.31
C PRO A 16 -1.20 10.59 3.34
N ARG A 17 0.05 11.05 3.42
CA ARG A 17 1.10 10.67 2.47
C ARG A 17 1.34 9.16 2.38
N TRP A 18 1.17 8.43 3.49
CA TRP A 18 1.31 6.98 3.51
C TRP A 18 0.22 6.24 2.71
N ARG A 19 -0.91 6.91 2.40
CA ARG A 19 -1.99 6.38 1.56
C ARG A 19 -1.67 6.47 0.07
N ILE A 20 -0.86 7.42 -0.36
CA ILE A 20 -0.47 7.57 -1.77
C ILE A 20 0.54 6.50 -2.12
N ASP A 21 0.29 5.74 -3.18
CA ASP A 21 1.19 4.70 -3.68
C ASP A 21 2.18 5.26 -4.68
N ASP A 22 1.68 5.66 -5.84
CA ASP A 22 2.49 6.18 -6.94
C ASP A 22 1.74 7.24 -7.77
N VAL A 23 2.45 7.74 -8.77
CA VAL A 23 1.87 8.50 -9.87
C VAL A 23 2.19 7.74 -11.15
N MET A 24 1.19 7.09 -11.73
CA MET A 24 1.32 6.45 -13.03
C MET A 24 1.03 7.48 -14.14
N ILE A 25 1.93 7.54 -15.13
CA ILE A 25 1.77 8.44 -16.28
C ILE A 25 1.41 7.60 -17.50
N SER A 26 0.30 7.93 -18.13
CA SER A 26 -0.15 7.30 -19.38
C SER A 26 -0.18 8.33 -20.51
N PHE A 27 0.50 8.01 -21.61
CA PHE A 27 0.38 8.74 -22.87
C PHE A 27 -0.42 7.88 -23.86
N ALA A 28 -1.33 8.52 -24.61
CA ALA A 28 -2.11 7.86 -25.63
C ALA A 28 -2.29 8.76 -26.88
N VAL A 29 -2.36 8.13 -28.04
CA VAL A 29 -2.79 8.76 -29.30
C VAL A 29 -4.29 8.67 -29.45
N GLU A 30 -4.88 9.40 -30.39
CA GLU A 30 -6.33 9.36 -30.66
C GLU A 30 -6.85 7.92 -30.77
N GLY A 31 -7.94 7.62 -30.06
CA GLY A 31 -8.55 6.29 -29.96
C GLY A 31 -7.82 5.33 -29.01
N GLY A 32 -6.64 5.72 -28.50
CA GLY A 32 -5.87 4.88 -27.57
C GLY A 32 -6.58 4.68 -26.24
N SER A 33 -6.59 3.43 -25.76
CA SER A 33 -7.25 3.02 -24.51
C SER A 33 -6.67 1.72 -23.96
N VAL A 34 -6.77 1.52 -22.66
CA VAL A 34 -6.49 0.22 -22.01
C VAL A 34 -7.71 -0.71 -22.14
N GLY A 35 -8.91 -0.15 -22.19
CA GLY A 35 -10.17 -0.85 -22.12
C GLY A 35 -10.88 -0.68 -20.78
N PRO A 36 -12.15 -1.12 -20.68
CA PRO A 36 -12.94 -1.00 -19.48
C PRO A 36 -12.43 -1.94 -18.38
N HIS A 37 -12.21 -1.41 -17.16
CA HIS A 37 -11.70 -2.14 -16.01
C HIS A 37 -12.20 -1.57 -14.69
N ILE A 38 -11.88 -2.26 -13.59
CA ILE A 38 -12.22 -1.86 -12.23
C ILE A 38 -10.96 -1.85 -11.40
N ASP A 39 -10.69 -0.75 -10.72
CA ASP A 39 -9.66 -0.66 -9.70
C ASP A 39 -10.24 -0.88 -8.31
N GLN A 40 -9.48 -1.56 -7.44
CA GLN A 40 -9.85 -1.83 -6.05
C GLN A 40 -9.26 -0.78 -5.09
N TYR A 41 -8.87 0.39 -5.62
CA TYR A 41 -8.28 1.50 -4.87
C TYR A 41 -8.80 2.83 -5.39
N ASP A 42 -8.67 3.85 -4.55
CA ASP A 42 -8.98 5.23 -4.93
C ASP A 42 -7.94 5.75 -5.92
N VAL A 43 -8.38 6.44 -6.96
CA VAL A 43 -7.48 7.08 -7.93
C VAL A 43 -7.97 8.47 -8.31
N PHE A 44 -7.04 9.41 -8.43
CA PHE A 44 -7.27 10.73 -9.00
C PHE A 44 -6.62 10.79 -10.38
N LEU A 45 -7.43 10.97 -11.40
CA LEU A 45 -7.01 11.07 -12.79
C LEU A 45 -6.86 12.56 -13.14
N VAL A 46 -5.62 13.01 -13.23
CA VAL A 46 -5.27 14.41 -13.55
C VAL A 46 -4.95 14.49 -15.04
N GLN A 47 -5.77 15.20 -15.81
CA GLN A 47 -5.49 15.40 -17.22
C GLN A 47 -4.39 16.45 -17.38
N ALA A 48 -3.23 16.04 -17.90
CA ALA A 48 -2.06 16.89 -18.03
C ALA A 48 -1.92 17.51 -19.43
N MET A 49 -2.29 16.76 -20.48
CA MET A 49 -2.18 17.20 -21.86
C MET A 49 -3.30 16.59 -22.70
N GLY A 50 -3.79 17.34 -23.71
CA GLY A 50 -4.82 16.85 -24.64
C GLY A 50 -6.14 16.52 -23.96
N VAL A 51 -7.00 15.78 -24.68
CA VAL A 51 -8.35 15.45 -24.21
C VAL A 51 -8.51 13.94 -24.10
N ARG A 52 -8.99 13.48 -22.95
CA ARG A 52 -9.38 12.09 -22.73
C ARG A 52 -10.82 12.02 -22.28
N GLN A 53 -11.63 11.24 -22.97
CA GLN A 53 -12.97 10.90 -22.50
C GLN A 53 -12.88 9.80 -21.49
N TRP A 54 -13.54 10.01 -20.35
CA TRP A 54 -13.77 9.00 -19.33
C TRP A 54 -15.25 8.65 -19.29
N GLN A 55 -15.54 7.35 -19.40
CA GLN A 55 -16.84 6.76 -19.25
C GLN A 55 -16.86 5.94 -17.97
N ILE A 56 -17.93 6.02 -17.20
CA ILE A 56 -18.05 5.42 -15.87
C ILE A 56 -19.37 4.71 -15.74
N GLU A 57 -19.33 3.53 -15.18
CA GLU A 57 -20.49 2.80 -14.68
C GLU A 57 -20.56 3.01 -13.17
N THR A 58 -21.56 3.77 -12.70
CA THR A 58 -21.67 4.14 -11.28
C THR A 58 -22.32 3.05 -10.41
N GLU A 59 -22.84 2.00 -11.02
CA GLU A 59 -23.31 0.82 -10.30
C GLU A 59 -22.15 -0.17 -10.11
N THR A 60 -21.85 -0.48 -8.85
CA THR A 60 -20.79 -1.44 -8.54
C THR A 60 -21.25 -2.87 -8.79
N ARG A 61 -20.39 -3.67 -9.42
CA ARG A 61 -20.63 -5.09 -9.69
C ARG A 61 -20.01 -5.95 -8.58
N LEU A 62 -20.81 -6.82 -7.96
CA LEU A 62 -20.32 -7.76 -6.95
C LEU A 62 -19.41 -8.84 -7.55
N GLU A 63 -19.75 -9.33 -8.74
CA GLU A 63 -19.00 -10.37 -9.45
C GLU A 63 -18.78 -9.97 -10.92
N PRO A 64 -17.77 -9.14 -11.21
CA PRO A 64 -17.49 -8.72 -12.57
C PRO A 64 -16.94 -9.90 -13.41
N ALA A 65 -17.45 -10.06 -14.63
CA ALA A 65 -16.90 -11.00 -15.61
C ALA A 65 -15.76 -10.34 -16.38
N PHE A 66 -14.60 -11.03 -16.42
CA PHE A 66 -13.42 -10.54 -17.14
C PHE A 66 -13.22 -11.28 -18.46
N ARG A 67 -12.59 -10.61 -19.41
CA ARG A 67 -12.23 -11.15 -20.71
C ARG A 67 -11.22 -12.29 -20.53
N PRO A 68 -11.46 -13.47 -21.13
CA PRO A 68 -10.57 -14.62 -21.02
C PRO A 68 -9.38 -14.58 -21.99
N ASP A 69 -9.37 -13.65 -22.95
CA ASP A 69 -8.39 -13.55 -24.03
C ASP A 69 -7.22 -12.61 -23.71
N THR A 70 -7.13 -12.14 -22.47
CA THR A 70 -6.06 -11.24 -21.99
C THR A 70 -5.77 -11.46 -20.51
N ASP A 71 -4.51 -11.28 -20.12
CA ASP A 71 -4.07 -11.31 -18.72
C ASP A 71 -4.51 -10.04 -17.94
N LEU A 72 -4.91 -9.00 -18.65
CA LEU A 72 -5.46 -7.79 -18.05
C LEU A 72 -6.89 -8.07 -17.59
N LYS A 73 -7.25 -7.60 -16.39
CA LYS A 73 -8.60 -7.71 -15.83
C LYS A 73 -9.57 -6.75 -16.51
N LEU A 74 -9.74 -6.90 -17.82
CA LEU A 74 -10.69 -6.10 -18.60
C LEU A 74 -12.10 -6.71 -18.52
N LEU A 75 -13.09 -5.85 -18.40
CA LEU A 75 -14.50 -6.28 -18.33
C LEU A 75 -14.98 -6.85 -19.64
N GLN A 76 -15.77 -7.92 -19.60
CA GLN A 76 -16.48 -8.44 -20.77
C GLN A 76 -17.60 -7.52 -21.22
N GLU A 77 -18.32 -6.94 -20.26
CA GLU A 77 -19.43 -6.04 -20.46
C GLU A 77 -19.18 -4.74 -19.71
N PHE A 78 -19.53 -3.62 -20.32
CA PHE A 78 -19.40 -2.30 -19.76
C PHE A 78 -20.56 -1.42 -20.26
N ASP A 79 -21.40 -0.94 -19.33
CA ASP A 79 -22.57 -0.12 -19.63
C ASP A 79 -22.47 1.24 -18.91
N PRO A 80 -21.71 2.17 -19.45
CA PRO A 80 -21.44 3.44 -18.80
C PRO A 80 -22.70 4.34 -18.77
N ASN A 81 -22.99 4.91 -17.62
CA ASN A 81 -24.09 5.86 -17.44
C ASN A 81 -23.62 7.31 -17.22
N GLN A 82 -22.31 7.53 -17.15
CA GLN A 82 -21.68 8.85 -17.05
C GLN A 82 -20.51 8.95 -18.02
N ALA A 83 -20.30 10.14 -18.58
CA ALA A 83 -19.16 10.40 -19.46
C ALA A 83 -18.70 11.85 -19.38
N TRP A 84 -17.40 12.08 -19.38
CA TRP A 84 -16.78 13.41 -19.39
C TRP A 84 -15.56 13.45 -20.30
N ASP A 85 -15.39 14.53 -21.03
CA ASP A 85 -14.14 14.84 -21.72
C ASP A 85 -13.27 15.71 -20.82
N LEU A 86 -12.22 15.14 -20.25
CA LEU A 86 -11.27 15.86 -19.41
C LEU A 86 -10.23 16.58 -20.26
N ARG A 87 -9.97 17.82 -19.88
CA ARG A 87 -8.99 18.73 -20.49
C ARG A 87 -7.86 19.05 -19.52
N PRO A 88 -6.71 19.58 -19.97
CA PRO A 88 -5.61 19.93 -19.08
C PRO A 88 -6.05 20.78 -17.88
N GLY A 89 -5.73 20.28 -16.68
CA GLY A 89 -6.14 20.86 -15.40
C GLY A 89 -7.38 20.23 -14.76
N ASP A 90 -8.17 19.45 -15.52
CA ASP A 90 -9.30 18.72 -14.94
C ASP A 90 -8.81 17.52 -14.12
N VAL A 91 -9.54 17.22 -13.06
CA VAL A 91 -9.28 16.09 -12.17
C VAL A 91 -10.56 15.29 -11.98
N LEU A 92 -10.50 13.98 -12.24
CA LEU A 92 -11.58 13.05 -11.97
C LEU A 92 -11.15 12.12 -10.83
N TYR A 93 -11.94 12.08 -9.77
CA TYR A 93 -11.79 11.11 -8.70
C TYR A 93 -12.67 9.89 -8.95
N LEU A 94 -12.06 8.72 -8.87
CA LEU A 94 -12.72 7.43 -8.97
C LEU A 94 -12.56 6.65 -7.65
N PRO A 95 -13.65 6.35 -6.96
CA PRO A 95 -13.62 5.46 -5.81
C PRO A 95 -13.41 3.99 -6.23
N PRO A 96 -12.96 3.11 -5.31
CA PRO A 96 -12.82 1.69 -5.59
C PRO A 96 -14.11 1.05 -6.09
N GLY A 97 -13.99 0.11 -7.02
CA GLY A 97 -15.11 -0.71 -7.49
C GLY A 97 -15.92 -0.10 -8.64
N PHE A 98 -15.65 1.13 -9.05
CA PHE A 98 -16.31 1.76 -10.18
C PHE A 98 -15.67 1.34 -11.50
N ALA A 99 -16.45 0.72 -12.39
CA ALA A 99 -15.98 0.39 -13.71
C ALA A 99 -15.79 1.67 -14.55
N HIS A 100 -14.64 1.75 -15.22
CA HIS A 100 -14.30 2.94 -15.99
C HIS A 100 -13.50 2.62 -17.25
N HIS A 101 -13.59 3.53 -18.22
CA HIS A 101 -12.93 3.39 -19.51
C HIS A 101 -12.48 4.76 -20.02
N GLY A 102 -11.18 4.94 -20.18
CA GLY A 102 -10.58 6.16 -20.71
C GLY A 102 -10.19 5.99 -22.17
N THR A 103 -10.71 6.84 -23.07
CA THR A 103 -10.37 6.87 -24.49
C THR A 103 -9.78 8.21 -24.88
N ALA A 104 -8.61 8.22 -25.46
CA ALA A 104 -7.95 9.41 -25.97
C ALA A 104 -8.75 10.04 -27.14
N ARG A 105 -9.03 11.34 -27.09
CA ARG A 105 -9.67 12.10 -28.17
C ARG A 105 -8.65 12.72 -29.12
N ASP A 106 -7.44 12.92 -28.61
CA ASP A 106 -6.26 13.38 -29.33
C ASP A 106 -4.99 12.82 -28.65
N HIS A 107 -3.82 13.35 -28.96
CA HIS A 107 -2.60 13.03 -28.22
C HIS A 107 -2.71 13.56 -26.81
N CYS A 108 -2.87 12.68 -25.84
CA CYS A 108 -3.16 13.08 -24.48
C CYS A 108 -2.28 12.39 -23.46
N MET A 109 -2.14 13.03 -22.28
CA MET A 109 -1.41 12.50 -21.13
C MET A 109 -2.25 12.66 -19.86
N THR A 110 -2.38 11.57 -19.11
CA THR A 110 -3.06 11.55 -17.82
C THR A 110 -2.11 11.08 -16.73
N PHE A 111 -2.10 11.75 -15.60
CA PHE A 111 -1.41 11.33 -14.38
C PHE A 111 -2.43 10.71 -13.44
N SER A 112 -2.22 9.45 -13.12
CA SER A 112 -3.07 8.71 -12.18
C SER A 112 -2.38 8.67 -10.82
N VAL A 113 -2.91 9.39 -9.85
CA VAL A 113 -2.45 9.34 -8.46
C VAL A 113 -3.19 8.22 -7.76
N GLY A 114 -2.56 7.06 -7.65
CA GLY A 114 -3.11 5.85 -7.06
C GLY A 114 -2.91 5.81 -5.55
N MET A 115 -3.91 5.27 -4.83
CA MET A 115 -3.85 5.13 -3.38
C MET A 115 -3.63 3.69 -2.96
N ARG A 116 -2.88 3.47 -1.87
CA ARG A 116 -2.70 2.15 -1.28
C ARG A 116 -3.99 1.64 -0.67
N ALA A 117 -4.39 0.47 -1.09
CA ALA A 117 -5.55 -0.23 -0.56
C ALA A 117 -5.24 -1.72 -0.37
N PRO A 118 -4.46 -2.08 0.67
CA PRO A 118 -4.21 -3.47 0.97
C PRO A 118 -5.52 -4.19 1.29
N SER A 119 -5.71 -5.38 0.74
CA SER A 119 -6.87 -6.21 1.06
C SER A 119 -6.81 -6.72 2.50
N SER A 120 -7.96 -7.04 3.08
CA SER A 120 -8.03 -7.66 4.40
C SER A 120 -7.27 -9.00 4.43
N ALA A 121 -7.24 -9.73 3.31
CA ALA A 121 -6.50 -10.98 3.20
C ALA A 121 -4.98 -10.76 3.28
N GLU A 122 -4.44 -9.76 2.53
CA GLU A 122 -3.02 -9.38 2.60
C GLU A 122 -2.64 -8.96 4.02
N MET A 123 -3.46 -8.12 4.66
CA MET A 123 -3.22 -7.69 6.03
C MET A 123 -3.26 -8.85 7.03
N LEU A 124 -4.22 -9.78 6.89
CA LEU A 124 -4.35 -10.92 7.78
C LEU A 124 -3.15 -11.87 7.68
N VAL A 125 -2.72 -12.18 6.47
CA VAL A 125 -1.55 -13.06 6.25
C VAL A 125 -0.29 -12.44 6.83
N ASP A 126 -0.01 -11.19 6.50
CA ASP A 126 1.19 -10.48 6.99
C ASP A 126 1.18 -10.33 8.52
N PHE A 127 0.01 -10.01 9.12
CA PHE A 127 -0.12 -9.94 10.57
C PHE A 127 0.08 -11.30 11.25
N ALA A 128 -0.46 -12.36 10.67
CA ALA A 128 -0.27 -13.71 11.20
C ALA A 128 1.20 -14.13 11.13
N GLU A 129 1.92 -13.80 10.06
CA GLU A 129 3.36 -14.04 9.94
C GLU A 129 4.16 -13.25 10.99
N ASP A 130 3.85 -11.95 11.20
CA ASP A 130 4.47 -11.13 12.24
C ASP A 130 4.26 -11.72 13.64
N LEU A 131 3.06 -12.21 13.94
CA LEU A 131 2.78 -12.88 15.21
C LEU A 131 3.53 -14.19 15.34
N ALA A 132 3.53 -15.02 14.29
CA ALA A 132 4.19 -16.32 14.29
C ALA A 132 5.68 -16.23 14.57
N GLN A 133 6.36 -15.19 14.05
CA GLN A 133 7.78 -14.95 14.31
C GLN A 133 8.08 -14.61 15.78
N LYS A 134 7.10 -14.13 16.54
CA LYS A 134 7.23 -13.77 17.96
C LYS A 134 6.90 -14.92 18.90
N LEU A 135 6.30 -16.00 18.38
CA LEU A 135 5.95 -17.15 19.19
C LEU A 135 7.18 -18.01 19.48
N PRO A 136 7.41 -18.37 20.76
CA PRO A 136 8.49 -19.29 21.10
C PRO A 136 8.26 -20.67 20.49
N GLU A 137 9.34 -21.35 20.08
CA GLU A 137 9.27 -22.67 19.44
C GLU A 137 8.60 -23.76 20.30
N TYR A 138 8.62 -23.61 21.63
CA TYR A 138 8.00 -24.53 22.56
C TYR A 138 6.47 -24.37 22.65
N VAL A 139 5.87 -23.33 22.09
CA VAL A 139 4.42 -23.17 22.01
C VAL A 139 3.90 -24.05 20.88
N ARG A 140 3.33 -25.16 21.27
CA ARG A 140 2.84 -26.19 20.35
C ARG A 140 1.47 -26.67 20.76
N TYR A 141 0.73 -27.29 19.86
CA TYR A 141 -0.44 -28.07 20.21
C TYR A 141 -0.06 -29.11 21.28
N ALA A 142 -0.88 -29.24 22.30
CA ALA A 142 -0.72 -30.20 23.36
C ALA A 142 -2.09 -30.72 23.83
N ASP A 143 -2.13 -31.97 24.22
CA ASP A 143 -3.32 -32.69 24.65
C ASP A 143 -3.10 -33.42 25.99
N PRO A 144 -2.74 -32.69 27.08
CA PRO A 144 -2.42 -33.29 28.37
C PRO A 144 -3.60 -34.02 29.02
N ASP A 145 -4.80 -33.79 28.54
CA ASP A 145 -6.08 -34.36 28.98
C ASP A 145 -6.59 -35.48 28.07
N LEU A 146 -5.75 -35.96 27.12
CA LEU A 146 -6.14 -36.98 26.15
C LEU A 146 -6.67 -38.25 26.84
N GLN A 147 -7.81 -38.72 26.38
CA GLN A 147 -8.41 -39.99 26.80
C GLN A 147 -8.24 -41.03 25.69
N PRO A 148 -8.35 -42.33 26.02
CA PRO A 148 -8.37 -43.38 24.99
C PRO A 148 -9.47 -43.15 23.97
N ALA A 149 -9.10 -43.15 22.67
CA ALA A 149 -10.04 -42.90 21.58
C ALA A 149 -11.01 -44.11 21.42
N GLU A 150 -12.29 -43.84 21.23
CA GLU A 150 -13.27 -44.83 20.82
C GLU A 150 -13.09 -45.18 19.33
N ASP A 151 -12.87 -44.18 18.49
CA ASP A 151 -12.46 -44.35 17.10
C ASP A 151 -11.10 -43.63 16.90
N PRO A 152 -10.03 -44.36 16.53
CA PRO A 152 -8.70 -43.79 16.37
C PRO A 152 -8.57 -42.80 15.16
N TYR A 153 -9.60 -42.68 14.34
CA TYR A 153 -9.62 -41.76 13.18
C TYR A 153 -10.48 -40.54 13.43
N GLU A 154 -11.18 -40.45 14.54
CA GLU A 154 -11.99 -39.28 14.90
C GLU A 154 -11.10 -38.16 15.43
N ILE A 155 -11.29 -36.95 14.88
CA ILE A 155 -10.83 -35.69 15.51
C ILE A 155 -11.98 -35.21 16.39
N ASP A 156 -11.89 -35.42 17.67
CA ASP A 156 -12.96 -35.13 18.61
C ASP A 156 -13.16 -33.64 18.90
N SER A 157 -14.24 -33.27 19.57
CA SER A 157 -14.56 -31.89 19.91
C SER A 157 -13.52 -31.27 20.85
N ALA A 158 -12.85 -32.06 21.69
CA ALA A 158 -11.82 -31.55 22.59
C ALA A 158 -10.57 -31.11 21.80
N ALA A 159 -10.22 -31.86 20.73
CA ALA A 159 -9.14 -31.47 19.83
C ALA A 159 -9.42 -30.13 19.17
N PHE A 160 -10.66 -29.89 18.70
CA PHE A 160 -11.04 -28.60 18.12
C PHE A 160 -10.97 -27.45 19.12
N HIS A 161 -11.35 -27.66 20.38
CA HIS A 161 -11.18 -26.63 21.42
C HIS A 161 -9.70 -26.29 21.65
N ARG A 162 -8.83 -27.31 21.74
CA ARG A 162 -7.37 -27.08 21.89
C ARG A 162 -6.77 -26.33 20.73
N VAL A 163 -7.25 -26.58 19.50
CA VAL A 163 -6.85 -25.80 18.31
C VAL A 163 -7.28 -24.35 18.44
N GLN A 164 -8.52 -24.09 18.89
CA GLN A 164 -8.98 -22.72 19.11
C GLN A 164 -8.13 -22.00 20.15
N ASP A 165 -7.80 -22.64 21.25
CA ASP A 165 -6.93 -22.10 22.31
C ASP A 165 -5.51 -21.85 21.77
N ALA A 166 -4.95 -22.77 20.99
CA ALA A 166 -3.65 -22.63 20.37
C ALA A 166 -3.61 -21.45 19.37
N LEU A 167 -4.71 -21.18 18.68
CA LEU A 167 -4.81 -20.06 17.74
C LEU A 167 -5.17 -18.73 18.41
N ALA A 168 -5.61 -18.73 19.67
CA ALA A 168 -6.03 -17.51 20.38
C ALA A 168 -4.91 -16.48 20.61
N PHE A 169 -3.66 -16.82 20.29
CA PHE A 169 -2.52 -15.89 20.41
C PHE A 169 -2.69 -14.58 19.64
N TYR A 170 -3.49 -14.55 18.57
CA TYR A 170 -3.78 -13.30 17.87
C TYR A 170 -4.50 -12.27 18.76
N GLN A 171 -5.21 -12.73 19.81
CA GLN A 171 -5.89 -11.86 20.77
C GLN A 171 -4.93 -11.24 21.78
N MET A 172 -3.71 -11.79 21.92
CA MET A 172 -2.71 -11.30 22.87
C MET A 172 -1.92 -10.11 22.36
N ALA A 173 -1.96 -9.81 21.06
CA ALA A 173 -1.32 -8.64 20.51
C ALA A 173 -1.94 -7.37 21.11
N SER A 174 -1.12 -6.54 21.76
CA SER A 174 -1.54 -5.25 22.28
C SER A 174 -1.93 -4.30 21.14
N GLU A 175 -2.61 -3.21 21.46
CA GLU A 175 -2.87 -2.14 20.50
C GLU A 175 -1.56 -1.56 19.96
N SER A 176 -0.56 -1.37 20.80
CA SER A 176 0.77 -0.89 20.39
C SER A 176 1.45 -1.85 19.40
N ASP A 177 1.34 -3.18 19.62
CA ASP A 177 1.91 -4.17 18.68
C ASP A 177 1.22 -4.11 17.32
N ARG A 178 -0.11 -4.01 17.30
CA ARG A 178 -0.88 -3.89 16.05
C ARG A 178 -0.54 -2.59 15.31
N ASN A 179 -0.42 -1.48 16.04
CA ASN A 179 -0.09 -0.18 15.44
C ASN A 179 1.34 -0.19 14.88
N ARG A 180 2.29 -0.79 15.59
CA ARG A 180 3.67 -0.97 15.12
C ARG A 180 3.70 -1.84 13.86
N TRP A 181 3.06 -3.00 13.91
CA TRP A 181 2.94 -3.88 12.76
C TRP A 181 2.36 -3.15 11.54
N PHE A 182 1.24 -2.44 11.71
CA PHE A 182 0.61 -1.73 10.59
C PHE A 182 1.53 -0.66 9.99
N GLY A 183 2.25 0.09 10.83
CA GLY A 183 3.23 1.08 10.36
C GLY A 183 4.37 0.45 9.55
N GLN A 184 4.86 -0.71 9.98
CA GLN A 184 5.86 -1.51 9.25
C GLN A 184 5.28 -2.06 7.94
N PHE A 185 4.11 -2.68 8.01
CA PHE A 185 3.40 -3.23 6.85
C PHE A 185 3.19 -2.18 5.76
N ILE A 186 2.56 -1.04 6.09
CA ILE A 186 2.18 -0.04 5.09
C ILE A 186 3.37 0.70 4.47
N THR A 187 4.52 0.74 5.16
CA THR A 187 5.74 1.35 4.63
C THR A 187 6.57 0.40 3.75
N ARG A 188 6.35 -0.93 3.82
CA ARG A 188 6.93 -1.93 2.90
C ARG A 188 5.95 -2.43 1.85
N TYR A 189 4.64 -2.20 2.04
CA TYR A 189 3.58 -2.69 1.18
C TYR A 189 3.80 -2.30 -0.28
N ARG A 190 3.87 -3.31 -1.17
CA ARG A 190 4.13 -3.16 -2.60
C ARG A 190 5.26 -2.17 -2.91
N ALA A 191 6.27 -2.11 -2.07
CA ALA A 191 7.49 -1.41 -2.42
C ALA A 191 8.02 -2.03 -3.71
N SER A 192 8.03 -1.26 -4.80
CA SER A 192 8.45 -1.73 -6.11
C SER A 192 9.94 -2.12 -6.07
N GLY A 193 10.19 -3.40 -6.19
CA GLY A 193 11.54 -3.96 -6.18
C GLY A 193 12.17 -3.93 -4.80
N ASP A 194 13.19 -4.74 -4.63
CA ASP A 194 14.09 -4.61 -3.51
C ASP A 194 14.64 -3.19 -3.52
N ILE A 195 14.38 -2.45 -2.43
CA ILE A 195 15.18 -1.26 -2.13
C ILE A 195 16.57 -1.81 -1.82
N GLN A 196 17.23 -2.31 -2.84
CA GLN A 196 18.63 -2.60 -2.72
C GLN A 196 19.30 -1.25 -2.48
N ALA A 197 19.90 -1.13 -1.32
CA ALA A 197 20.86 -0.07 -1.10
C ALA A 197 21.73 0.00 -2.36
N GLY A 198 21.63 1.10 -3.09
CA GLY A 198 22.44 1.28 -4.29
C GLY A 198 23.92 1.06 -3.94
N PRO A 199 24.79 0.81 -4.91
CA PRO A 199 26.22 0.56 -4.67
C PRO A 199 26.91 1.67 -3.86
N HIS A 200 26.23 2.78 -3.63
CA HIS A 200 26.68 3.93 -2.85
C HIS A 200 25.83 4.18 -1.60
N HIS A 201 25.15 3.16 -1.06
CA HIS A 201 24.49 3.31 0.23
C HIS A 201 25.57 3.39 1.32
N PRO A 202 25.85 4.56 1.90
CA PRO A 202 26.82 4.64 2.97
C PRO A 202 26.32 3.85 4.18
N ALA A 203 27.22 3.13 4.85
CA ALA A 203 26.92 2.67 6.19
C ALA A 203 26.52 3.90 7.04
N TRP A 204 25.63 3.72 8.03
CA TRP A 204 25.14 4.85 8.82
C TRP A 204 26.25 5.71 9.45
N VAL A 205 27.42 5.10 9.77
CA VAL A 205 28.61 5.80 10.27
C VAL A 205 29.21 6.70 9.20
N GLU A 206 29.29 6.23 7.95
CA GLU A 206 29.76 7.03 6.81
C GLU A 206 28.79 8.19 6.52
N ALA A 207 27.49 7.93 6.63
CA ALA A 207 26.47 8.97 6.49
C ALA A 207 26.61 10.08 7.56
N LEU A 208 26.88 9.70 8.82
CA LEU A 208 27.16 10.67 9.88
C LEU A 208 28.43 11.47 9.65
N HIS A 209 29.51 10.83 9.17
CA HIS A 209 30.75 11.53 8.80
C HIS A 209 30.50 12.51 7.64
N ALA A 210 29.79 12.08 6.61
CA ALA A 210 29.45 12.93 5.48
C ALA A 210 28.65 14.17 5.92
N LEU A 211 27.69 14.01 6.84
CA LEU A 211 26.95 15.15 7.42
C LEU A 211 27.89 16.05 8.23
N ALA A 212 28.76 15.49 9.08
CA ALA A 212 29.72 16.27 9.87
C ALA A 212 30.70 17.06 8.99
N ASP A 213 31.01 16.54 7.80
CA ASP A 213 31.83 17.21 6.79
C ASP A 213 31.04 18.21 5.92
N GLY A 214 29.79 18.51 6.27
CA GLY A 214 28.94 19.48 5.58
C GLY A 214 28.33 18.98 4.28
N GLN A 215 28.34 17.67 4.04
CA GLN A 215 27.67 17.08 2.87
C GLN A 215 26.16 17.00 3.09
N THR A 216 25.40 17.12 2.01
CA THR A 216 23.94 16.95 2.04
C THR A 216 23.60 15.50 1.71
N LEU A 217 22.81 14.86 2.58
CA LEU A 217 22.22 13.56 2.32
C LEU A 217 20.80 13.71 1.77
N TYR A 218 20.49 12.92 0.77
CA TYR A 218 19.15 12.88 0.19
C TYR A 218 18.44 11.60 0.56
N ARG A 219 17.16 11.71 0.89
CA ARG A 219 16.32 10.54 1.10
C ARG A 219 16.21 9.76 -0.21
N HIS A 220 16.39 8.43 -0.10
CA HIS A 220 16.19 7.55 -1.26
C HIS A 220 14.76 7.72 -1.80
N PRO A 221 14.55 7.86 -3.12
CA PRO A 221 13.22 8.10 -3.70
C PRO A 221 12.18 7.04 -3.36
N PHE A 222 12.60 5.79 -3.16
CA PHE A 222 11.72 4.69 -2.76
C PHE A 222 11.52 4.55 -1.25
N ALA A 223 12.24 5.31 -0.42
CA ALA A 223 12.05 5.22 1.02
C ALA A 223 10.64 5.72 1.38
N ARG A 224 9.84 4.82 1.93
CA ARG A 224 8.48 5.11 2.40
C ARG A 224 8.53 5.36 3.89
N LEU A 225 8.05 6.52 4.29
CA LEU A 225 8.04 6.97 5.68
C LEU A 225 6.61 7.26 6.12
N ALA A 226 6.34 6.86 7.36
CA ALA A 226 5.15 7.25 8.11
C ALA A 226 5.52 7.35 9.59
N TRP A 227 4.68 7.94 10.40
CA TRP A 227 4.86 7.90 11.85
C TRP A 227 3.52 7.74 12.55
N SER A 228 3.54 7.14 13.72
CA SER A 228 2.37 6.95 14.57
C SER A 228 2.69 7.34 16.01
N ARG A 229 1.64 7.64 16.80
CA ARG A 229 1.80 7.85 18.25
C ARG A 229 1.88 6.50 18.96
N ASP A 230 2.74 6.43 19.98
CA ASP A 230 2.88 5.30 20.89
C ASP A 230 2.98 5.84 22.32
N GLY A 231 1.83 6.03 22.97
CA GLY A 231 1.73 6.71 24.25
C GLY A 231 2.20 8.18 24.16
N GLN A 232 3.22 8.53 24.95
CA GLN A 232 3.82 9.86 24.94
C GLN A 232 4.91 10.05 23.88
N LYS A 233 5.37 8.93 23.26
CA LYS A 233 6.37 8.94 22.20
C LYS A 233 5.71 8.71 20.84
N ALA A 234 6.55 8.59 19.84
CA ALA A 234 6.17 8.21 18.49
C ALA A 234 7.04 7.07 17.99
N LEU A 235 6.51 6.36 17.01
CA LEU A 235 7.26 5.42 16.18
C LEU A 235 7.39 6.02 14.78
N LEU A 236 8.62 6.20 14.32
CA LEU A 236 8.92 6.45 12.92
C LEU A 236 9.01 5.10 12.21
N HIS A 237 8.22 4.93 11.16
CA HIS A 237 8.22 3.74 10.31
C HIS A 237 8.94 4.08 9.00
N VAL A 238 9.92 3.27 8.63
CA VAL A 238 10.74 3.47 7.43
C VAL A 238 10.90 2.14 6.72
N SER A 239 10.29 1.98 5.55
CA SER A 239 10.47 0.80 4.68
C SER A 239 10.35 -0.55 5.40
N GLY A 240 9.42 -0.65 6.36
CA GLY A 240 9.15 -1.87 7.13
C GLY A 240 9.78 -1.95 8.51
N GLU A 241 10.63 -0.99 8.88
CA GLU A 241 11.23 -0.92 10.21
C GLU A 241 10.58 0.17 11.06
N SER A 242 10.70 0.08 12.39
CA SER A 242 10.13 1.06 13.33
C SER A 242 11.15 1.53 14.36
N TYR A 243 11.23 2.85 14.53
CA TYR A 243 12.20 3.51 15.40
C TYR A 243 11.47 4.41 16.41
N PRO A 244 11.64 4.18 17.73
CA PRO A 244 11.04 5.03 18.75
C PRO A 244 11.78 6.39 18.82
N MET A 245 11.00 7.48 18.88
CA MET A 245 11.52 8.84 18.99
C MET A 245 10.45 9.81 19.48
N ASP A 246 10.78 11.10 19.55
CA ASP A 246 9.79 12.13 19.82
C ASP A 246 8.92 12.44 18.59
N ALA A 247 7.67 12.81 18.82
CA ALA A 247 6.72 13.06 17.73
C ALA A 247 7.12 14.24 16.82
N SER A 248 7.78 15.25 17.40
CA SER A 248 8.35 16.39 16.65
C SER A 248 9.40 15.93 15.65
N ASP A 249 10.31 15.03 16.10
CA ASP A 249 11.42 14.53 15.29
C ASP A 249 10.92 13.60 14.20
N ALA A 250 10.01 12.66 14.54
CA ALA A 250 9.38 11.79 13.55
C ALA A 250 8.66 12.58 12.44
N SER A 251 7.91 13.62 12.84
CA SER A 251 7.23 14.50 11.89
C SER A 251 8.21 15.30 11.03
N ALA A 252 9.29 15.82 11.61
CA ALA A 252 10.32 16.57 10.89
C ALA A 252 11.01 15.67 9.85
N ILE A 253 11.46 14.49 10.24
CA ILE A 253 12.11 13.51 9.35
C ILE A 253 11.19 13.13 8.18
N CYS A 254 9.90 12.90 8.43
CA CYS A 254 8.95 12.56 7.37
C CYS A 254 8.79 13.69 6.33
N ARG A 255 8.97 14.96 6.71
CA ARG A 255 8.83 16.12 5.84
C ARG A 255 10.11 16.47 5.08
N GLN A 256 11.27 16.11 5.62
CA GLN A 256 12.55 16.41 5.01
C GLN A 256 12.81 15.52 3.79
N LYS A 257 13.19 16.12 2.67
CA LYS A 257 13.69 15.42 1.47
C LYS A 257 15.22 15.29 1.49
N GLN A 258 15.88 16.16 2.26
CA GLN A 258 17.33 16.19 2.42
C GLN A 258 17.70 16.48 3.88
N MET A 259 18.85 15.99 4.30
CA MET A 259 19.47 16.30 5.59
C MET A 259 20.73 17.12 5.32
N VAL A 260 20.86 18.24 6.00
CA VAL A 260 22.06 19.10 6.03
C VAL A 260 22.56 19.16 7.46
N SER A 261 23.89 19.30 7.63
CA SER A 261 24.53 19.48 8.94
C SER A 261 24.07 20.74 9.66
#